data_7ab36fcf92481073360a13d2151d615d
#
_entry.id   7ab36fcf92481073360a13d2151d615d
#
_cell.length_a   1.000
_cell.length_b   1.000
_cell.length_c   1.000
_cell.angle_alpha   90.00
_cell.angle_beta   90.00
_cell.angle_gamma   90.00
#
_symmetry.space_group_name_H-M   'P 1'
#
loop_
_entity.id
_entity.type
_entity.pdbx_description
1 polymer ?
#
loop_
_entity_poly.entity_id
_entity_poly.type
_entity_poly.pdbx_seq_one_letter_code
_entity_poly.pdbx_strand_id
1 'polypeptide(L)'
;MSLRFVVSNEIELKPLARNISRSISKNQIIFFEGEAGSGKTTLIRYILSEISKSEKKTFSFQGSPTYQREHIYNFNKFNIIHFDFYQVQNNKLDLDEYFNDNCIFIEWPLENLIKRYNRMALSINISVTGEKRNIEIKSSNKKWLHKIK
;
A
#
# COMPACT_ATOMS: atom_id res chain seq x y z
N MET A 1 -0.96 3.43 18.27
CA MET A 1 -1.72 2.18 18.10
C MET A 1 -1.26 1.49 16.83
N SER A 2 -1.20 0.18 16.87
CA SER A 2 -0.89 -0.63 15.71
C SER A 2 -1.84 -1.82 15.63
N LEU A 3 -2.04 -2.34 14.43
CA LEU A 3 -2.76 -3.58 14.20
C LEU A 3 -1.75 -4.64 13.76
N ARG A 4 -1.94 -5.86 14.22
CA ARG A 4 -1.06 -6.97 13.89
C ARG A 4 -1.85 -8.16 13.37
N PHE A 5 -1.35 -8.75 12.30
CA PHE A 5 -1.96 -9.91 11.65
C PHE A 5 -0.88 -10.92 11.34
N VAL A 6 -1.23 -12.20 11.42
CA VAL A 6 -0.35 -13.29 11.00
C VAL A 6 -1.08 -14.07 9.93
N VAL A 7 -0.41 -14.27 8.78
CA VAL A 7 -0.95 -15.06 7.69
C VAL A 7 -0.02 -16.23 7.39
N SER A 8 -0.61 -17.40 7.14
CA SER A 8 0.12 -18.64 6.86
C SER A 8 0.24 -18.93 5.37
N ASN A 9 -0.59 -18.30 4.55
CA ASN A 9 -0.56 -18.45 3.10
C ASN A 9 -1.11 -17.20 2.42
N GLU A 10 -0.93 -17.15 1.10
CA GLU A 10 -1.31 -15.99 0.30
C GLU A 10 -2.81 -15.67 0.37
N ILE A 11 -3.65 -16.71 0.39
CA ILE A 11 -5.11 -16.53 0.39
C ILE A 11 -5.58 -15.79 1.64
N GLU A 12 -4.91 -15.97 2.78
CA GLU A 12 -5.25 -15.30 4.03
C GLU A 12 -5.04 -13.79 3.97
N LEU A 13 -4.35 -13.28 2.96
CA LEU A 13 -4.22 -11.83 2.73
C LEU A 13 -5.54 -11.20 2.24
N LYS A 14 -6.42 -11.98 1.64
CA LYS A 14 -7.64 -11.43 1.03
C LYS A 14 -8.56 -10.68 2.01
N PRO A 15 -8.89 -11.21 3.19
CA PRO A 15 -9.72 -10.47 4.14
C PRO A 15 -9.07 -9.15 4.58
N LEU A 16 -7.77 -9.16 4.81
CA LEU A 16 -7.03 -7.96 5.18
C LEU A 16 -7.05 -6.95 4.03
N ALA A 17 -6.78 -7.40 2.81
CA ALA A 17 -6.81 -6.55 1.63
C ALA A 17 -8.18 -5.91 1.43
N ARG A 18 -9.25 -6.66 1.68
CA ARG A 18 -10.61 -6.14 1.62
C ARG A 18 -10.84 -5.03 2.64
N ASN A 19 -10.41 -5.24 3.87
CA ASN A 19 -10.56 -4.23 4.91
C ASN A 19 -9.75 -2.97 4.61
N ILE A 20 -8.53 -3.13 4.10
CA ILE A 20 -7.72 -2.00 3.69
C ILE A 20 -8.39 -1.26 2.52
N SER A 21 -8.88 -1.98 1.52
CA SER A 21 -9.51 -1.38 0.34
C SER A 21 -10.73 -0.52 0.71
N ARG A 22 -11.50 -0.95 1.70
CA ARG A 22 -12.67 -0.20 2.20
C ARG A 22 -12.30 1.02 3.02
N SER A 23 -11.08 1.08 3.52
CA SER A 23 -10.59 2.17 4.36
C SER A 23 -9.93 3.30 3.57
N ILE A 24 -9.63 3.07 2.30
CA ILE A 24 -8.87 3.99 1.46
C ILE A 24 -9.77 5.08 0.88
N SER A 25 -9.21 6.28 0.80
CA SER A 25 -9.85 7.41 0.12
C SER A 25 -8.77 8.24 -0.61
N LYS A 26 -9.22 9.24 -1.34
CA LYS A 26 -8.30 10.15 -2.02
C LYS A 26 -7.44 10.92 -1.03
N ASN A 27 -6.30 11.40 -1.50
CA ASN A 27 -5.34 12.19 -0.74
C ASN A 27 -4.74 11.44 0.45
N GLN A 28 -4.58 10.14 0.29
CA GLN A 28 -3.92 9.28 1.28
C GLN A 28 -2.67 8.66 0.71
N ILE A 29 -1.78 8.23 1.60
CA ILE A 29 -0.54 7.55 1.24
C ILE A 29 -0.38 6.30 2.10
N ILE A 30 0.05 5.20 1.48
CA ILE A 30 0.38 3.96 2.18
C ILE A 30 1.82 3.59 1.85
N PHE A 31 2.62 3.40 2.88
CA PHE A 31 3.96 2.85 2.77
C PHE A 31 3.93 1.34 2.96
N PHE A 32 4.54 0.61 2.05
CA PHE A 32 4.70 -0.84 2.14
C PHE A 32 6.17 -1.15 2.35
N GLU A 33 6.49 -1.69 3.52
CA GLU A 33 7.86 -2.00 3.93
C GLU A 33 8.01 -3.50 4.20
N GLY A 34 9.21 -3.99 4.03
CA GLY A 34 9.54 -5.39 4.21
C GLY A 34 10.59 -5.83 3.21
N GLU A 35 11.26 -6.94 3.50
CA GLU A 35 12.28 -7.50 2.62
C GLU A 35 11.71 -7.94 1.27
N ALA A 36 12.60 -8.09 0.28
CA ALA A 36 12.22 -8.65 -1.02
C ALA A 36 11.58 -10.02 -0.80
N GLY A 37 10.46 -10.28 -1.49
CA GLY A 37 9.73 -11.54 -1.35
C GLY A 37 8.84 -11.64 -0.10
N SER A 38 8.70 -10.56 0.68
CA SER A 38 7.83 -10.60 1.86
C SER A 38 6.34 -10.61 1.52
N GLY A 39 5.96 -10.12 0.33
CA GLY A 39 4.57 -10.09 -0.10
C GLY A 39 3.98 -8.71 -0.29
N LYS A 40 4.80 -7.66 -0.34
CA LYS A 40 4.32 -6.28 -0.53
C LYS A 40 3.51 -6.12 -1.81
N THR A 41 4.08 -6.52 -2.94
CA THR A 41 3.43 -6.42 -4.25
C THR A 41 2.18 -7.30 -4.31
N THR A 42 2.22 -8.47 -3.68
CA THR A 42 1.07 -9.37 -3.59
C THR A 42 -0.09 -8.73 -2.83
N LEU A 43 0.20 -8.10 -1.70
CA LEU A 43 -0.83 -7.41 -0.92
C LEU A 43 -1.45 -6.27 -1.73
N ILE A 44 -0.61 -5.49 -2.42
CA ILE A 44 -1.09 -4.40 -3.29
C ILE A 44 -2.02 -4.96 -4.37
N ARG A 45 -1.64 -6.06 -5.02
CA ARG A 45 -2.48 -6.71 -6.03
C ARG A 45 -3.85 -7.09 -5.47
N TYR A 46 -3.89 -7.65 -4.28
CA TYR A 46 -5.17 -8.00 -3.65
C TYR A 46 -6.00 -6.78 -3.27
N ILE A 47 -5.37 -5.71 -2.80
CA ILE A 47 -6.09 -4.46 -2.49
C ILE A 47 -6.73 -3.90 -3.76
N LEU A 48 -5.97 -3.81 -4.85
CA LEU A 48 -6.48 -3.33 -6.14
C LEU A 48 -7.59 -4.22 -6.67
N SER A 49 -7.45 -5.54 -6.52
CA SER A 49 -8.49 -6.49 -6.92
C SER A 49 -9.78 -6.27 -6.14
N GLU A 50 -9.70 -6.02 -4.85
CA GLU A 50 -10.89 -5.78 -4.03
C GLU A 50 -11.59 -4.45 -4.41
N ILE A 51 -10.82 -3.42 -4.73
CA ILE A 51 -11.40 -2.15 -5.22
C ILE A 51 -12.12 -2.39 -6.55
N SER A 52 -11.47 -3.10 -7.45
CA SER A 52 -12.02 -3.43 -8.76
C SER A 52 -13.34 -4.19 -8.64
N LYS A 53 -13.40 -5.19 -7.76
CA LYS A 53 -14.63 -5.94 -7.50
C LYS A 53 -15.75 -5.06 -6.97
N SER A 54 -15.43 -4.14 -6.06
CA SER A 54 -16.43 -3.24 -5.48
C SER A 54 -17.02 -2.29 -6.50
N GLU A 55 -16.26 -1.93 -7.53
CA GLU A 55 -16.69 -1.06 -8.62
C GLU A 55 -17.23 -1.83 -9.82
N LYS A 56 -17.25 -3.16 -9.76
CA LYS A 56 -17.66 -4.04 -10.85
C LYS A 56 -16.86 -3.77 -12.13
N LYS A 57 -15.58 -3.51 -11.97
CA LYS A 57 -14.64 -3.28 -13.07
C LYS A 57 -13.63 -4.41 -13.18
N THR A 58 -13.16 -4.64 -14.38
CA THR A 58 -11.96 -5.45 -14.59
C THR A 58 -10.73 -4.54 -14.52
N PHE A 59 -9.61 -5.07 -14.05
CA PHE A 59 -8.35 -4.35 -14.09
C PHE A 59 -7.23 -5.33 -14.45
N SER A 60 -6.15 -4.78 -14.98
CA SER A 60 -4.96 -5.55 -15.28
C SER A 60 -3.86 -5.12 -14.33
N PHE A 61 -3.38 -6.03 -13.48
CA PHE A 61 -2.29 -5.72 -12.57
C PHE A 61 -0.98 -5.62 -13.35
N GLN A 62 -0.29 -4.49 -13.20
CA GLN A 62 0.93 -4.19 -13.95
C GLN A 62 2.20 -4.67 -13.25
N GLY A 63 2.07 -5.26 -12.05
CA GLY A 63 3.21 -5.68 -11.23
C GLY A 63 3.84 -4.53 -10.47
N SER A 64 5.05 -4.74 -9.96
CA SER A 64 5.79 -3.68 -9.30
C SER A 64 6.43 -2.77 -10.35
N PRO A 65 6.37 -1.42 -10.16
CA PRO A 65 6.90 -0.47 -11.16
C PRO A 65 8.42 -0.23 -11.00
N THR A 66 9.21 -1.28 -10.76
CA THR A 66 10.63 -1.15 -10.47
C THR A 66 11.40 -0.40 -11.56
N TYR A 67 11.04 -0.62 -12.83
CA TYR A 67 11.73 0.03 -13.96
C TYR A 67 11.09 1.34 -14.40
N GLN A 68 9.78 1.46 -14.23
CA GLN A 68 9.03 2.64 -14.69
C GLN A 68 8.75 3.63 -13.56
N ARG A 69 9.09 3.27 -12.33
CA ARG A 69 8.88 4.01 -11.09
C ARG A 69 7.43 4.14 -10.66
N GLU A 70 6.47 4.20 -11.58
CA GLU A 70 5.07 4.35 -11.22
C GLU A 70 4.15 3.59 -12.17
N HIS A 71 3.07 3.06 -11.60
CA HIS A 71 1.91 2.56 -12.33
C HIS A 71 0.67 3.29 -11.83
N ILE A 72 -0.23 3.65 -12.74
CA ILE A 72 -1.46 4.35 -12.39
C ILE A 72 -2.65 3.42 -12.64
N TYR A 73 -3.51 3.29 -11.64
CA TYR A 73 -4.75 2.52 -11.71
C TYR A 73 -5.93 3.48 -11.52
N ASN A 74 -6.81 3.53 -12.52
CA ASN A 74 -7.94 4.45 -12.52
C ASN A 74 -9.18 3.76 -11.97
N PHE A 75 -9.73 4.33 -10.89
CA PHE A 75 -10.97 3.87 -10.27
C PHE A 75 -11.98 5.01 -10.24
N ASN A 76 -13.24 4.70 -9.90
CA ASN A 76 -14.31 5.69 -9.99
C ASN A 76 -14.15 6.84 -8.98
N LYS A 77 -13.80 6.50 -7.74
CA LYS A 77 -13.72 7.50 -6.66
C LYS A 77 -12.38 8.22 -6.60
N PHE A 78 -11.32 7.53 -6.99
CA PHE A 78 -9.96 8.05 -6.96
C PHE A 78 -9.06 7.16 -7.81
N ASN A 79 -7.89 7.66 -8.15
CA ASN A 79 -6.86 6.85 -8.79
C ASN A 79 -5.85 6.38 -7.75
N ILE A 80 -5.21 5.25 -8.03
CA ILE A 80 -4.10 4.78 -7.21
C ILE A 80 -2.83 4.90 -8.05
N ILE A 81 -1.82 5.54 -7.46
CA ILE A 81 -0.49 5.64 -8.06
C ILE A 81 0.44 4.76 -7.23
N HIS A 82 1.00 3.75 -7.88
CA HIS A 82 1.89 2.78 -7.24
C HIS A 82 3.32 3.07 -7.62
N PHE A 83 4.15 3.43 -6.62
CA PHE A 83 5.59 3.67 -6.78
C PHE A 83 6.39 2.52 -6.16
N ASP A 84 7.56 2.26 -6.72
CA ASP A 84 8.55 1.35 -6.14
C ASP A 84 9.92 2.05 -6.20
N PHE A 85 10.52 2.28 -5.02
CA PHE A 85 11.81 2.93 -4.91
C PHE A 85 12.94 1.97 -4.54
N TYR A 86 12.76 0.68 -4.82
CA TYR A 86 13.83 -0.30 -4.58
C TYR A 86 15.12 0.12 -5.28
N GLN A 87 16.23 0.17 -4.52
CA GLN A 87 17.55 0.58 -4.99
C GLN A 87 17.65 2.03 -5.51
N VAL A 88 16.65 2.85 -5.27
CA VAL A 88 16.72 4.28 -5.56
C VAL A 88 17.42 4.96 -4.39
N GLN A 89 18.57 5.60 -4.62
CA GLN A 89 19.40 6.15 -3.55
C GLN A 89 19.16 7.63 -3.28
N ASN A 90 18.82 8.40 -4.27
CA ASN A 90 18.72 9.85 -4.12
C ASN A 90 17.54 10.36 -4.92
N ASN A 91 16.50 10.74 -4.21
CA ASN A 91 15.29 11.17 -4.85
C ASN A 91 14.83 12.51 -4.28
N LYS A 92 14.67 13.48 -5.18
CA LYS A 92 14.12 14.79 -4.87
C LYS A 92 12.62 14.82 -5.17
N LEU A 93 11.97 13.66 -5.25
CA LEU A 93 10.55 13.57 -5.56
C LEU A 93 9.71 14.22 -4.48
N ASP A 94 8.88 15.15 -4.89
CA ASP A 94 7.86 15.74 -4.06
C ASP A 94 6.52 15.13 -4.45
N LEU A 95 5.87 14.48 -3.50
CA LEU A 95 4.60 13.81 -3.74
C LEU A 95 3.40 14.74 -3.69
N ASP A 96 3.60 16.01 -3.30
CA ASP A 96 2.49 16.94 -3.13
C ASP A 96 1.67 17.10 -4.42
N GLU A 97 2.33 17.11 -5.57
CA GLU A 97 1.65 17.22 -6.86
C GLU A 97 0.83 15.98 -7.24
N TYR A 98 1.12 14.84 -6.61
CA TYR A 98 0.42 13.58 -6.90
C TYR A 98 -0.82 13.35 -6.04
N PHE A 99 -1.06 14.17 -5.01
CA PHE A 99 -2.20 13.98 -4.12
C PHE A 99 -3.54 14.42 -4.69
N ASN A 100 -3.56 15.03 -5.85
CA ASN A 100 -4.75 15.55 -6.49
C ASN A 100 -5.74 14.42 -6.81
N ASP A 101 -6.62 14.09 -5.85
CA ASP A 101 -7.63 13.03 -5.95
C ASP A 101 -7.06 11.62 -6.10
N ASN A 102 -5.81 11.42 -5.74
CA ASN A 102 -5.14 10.14 -5.82
C ASN A 102 -4.86 9.56 -4.44
N CYS A 103 -4.80 8.23 -4.35
CA CYS A 103 -4.21 7.52 -3.23
C CYS A 103 -2.86 6.97 -3.69
N ILE A 104 -1.81 7.15 -2.89
CA ILE A 104 -0.45 6.81 -3.28
C ILE A 104 -0.01 5.57 -2.52
N PHE A 105 0.46 4.55 -3.24
CA PHE A 105 1.06 3.34 -2.69
C PHE A 105 2.56 3.36 -2.99
N ILE A 106 3.40 3.20 -1.97
CA ILE A 106 4.84 3.19 -2.15
C ILE A 106 5.45 1.93 -1.56
N GLU A 107 6.11 1.14 -2.41
CA GLU A 107 7.01 0.06 -1.96
C GLU A 107 8.41 0.64 -1.81
N TRP A 108 9.15 0.18 -0.81
CA TRP A 108 10.49 0.66 -0.49
C TRP A 108 10.53 2.18 -0.31
N PRO A 109 9.72 2.73 0.61
CA PRO A 109 9.66 4.19 0.77
C PRO A 109 11.00 4.75 1.20
N LEU A 110 11.37 5.88 0.60
CA LEU A 110 12.59 6.57 0.94
C LEU A 110 12.44 7.28 2.28
N GLU A 111 13.52 7.39 3.03
CA GLU A 111 13.51 7.97 4.36
C GLU A 111 12.96 9.40 4.38
N ASN A 112 13.33 10.22 3.40
CA ASN A 112 12.83 11.59 3.29
C ASN A 112 11.32 11.65 3.08
N LEU A 113 10.75 10.68 2.34
CA LEU A 113 9.30 10.60 2.13
C LEU A 113 8.59 10.15 3.41
N ILE A 114 9.15 9.18 4.13
CA ILE A 114 8.59 8.73 5.40
C ILE A 114 8.54 9.90 6.38
N LYS A 115 9.62 10.64 6.54
CA LYS A 115 9.68 11.79 7.44
C LYS A 115 8.67 12.87 7.09
N ARG A 116 8.51 13.15 5.81
CA ARG A 116 7.61 14.22 5.35
C ARG A 116 6.14 13.86 5.49
N TYR A 117 5.77 12.62 5.19
CA TYR A 117 4.37 12.23 5.07
C TYR A 117 3.87 11.29 6.18
N ASN A 118 4.70 10.98 7.16
CA ASN A 118 4.39 9.96 8.15
C ASN A 118 3.10 10.26 8.97
N ARG A 119 2.77 11.53 9.19
CA ARG A 119 1.57 11.92 9.95
C ARG A 119 0.27 11.60 9.22
N MET A 120 0.29 11.55 7.90
CA MET A 120 -0.88 11.28 7.09
C MET A 120 -0.86 9.89 6.47
N ALA A 121 0.18 9.12 6.73
CA ALA A 121 0.39 7.83 6.09
C ALA A 121 -0.15 6.67 6.93
N LEU A 122 -0.49 5.61 6.22
CA LEU A 122 -0.61 4.27 6.78
C LEU A 122 0.68 3.54 6.45
N SER A 123 1.34 2.97 7.45
CA SER A 123 2.54 2.15 7.25
C SER A 123 2.17 0.68 7.41
N ILE A 124 2.49 -0.12 6.41
CA ILE A 124 2.30 -1.57 6.43
C ILE A 124 3.66 -2.22 6.35
N ASN A 125 4.05 -2.92 7.40
CA ASN A 125 5.31 -3.66 7.45
C ASN A 125 5.03 -5.15 7.40
N ILE A 126 5.68 -5.86 6.47
CA ILE A 126 5.53 -7.30 6.32
C ILE A 126 6.88 -7.95 6.61
N SER A 127 6.91 -8.82 7.61
CA SER A 127 8.10 -9.62 7.94
C SER A 127 7.79 -11.10 7.81
N VAL A 128 8.84 -11.87 7.52
CA VAL A 128 8.75 -13.31 7.30
C VAL A 128 9.31 -14.03 8.51
N THR A 129 8.54 -14.98 9.07
CA THR A 129 8.99 -15.86 10.14
C THR A 129 8.64 -17.29 9.74
N GLY A 130 9.63 -18.05 9.26
CA GLY A 130 9.38 -19.37 8.68
C GLY A 130 8.52 -19.24 7.44
N GLU A 131 7.39 -19.94 7.42
CA GLU A 131 6.42 -19.88 6.33
C GLU A 131 5.35 -18.82 6.53
N LYS A 132 5.36 -18.17 7.69
CA LYS A 132 4.34 -17.18 8.05
C LYS A 132 4.79 -15.78 7.72
N ARG A 133 3.81 -14.90 7.51
CA ARG A 133 4.01 -13.47 7.34
C ARG A 133 3.39 -12.74 8.52
N ASN A 134 4.15 -11.85 9.13
CA ASN A 134 3.67 -10.97 10.19
C ASN A 134 3.43 -9.59 9.57
N ILE A 135 2.22 -9.08 9.71
CA ILE A 135 1.85 -7.80 9.12
C ILE A 135 1.51 -6.84 10.24
N GLU A 136 2.24 -5.74 10.30
CA GLU A 136 1.98 -4.68 11.27
C GLU A 136 1.54 -3.43 10.52
N ILE A 137 0.42 -2.86 10.94
CA ILE A 137 -0.14 -1.66 10.34
C ILE A 137 -0.18 -0.57 11.38
N LYS A 138 0.44 0.57 11.07
CA LYS A 138 0.54 1.73 11.95
C LYS A 138 0.03 2.98 11.24
N SER A 139 -0.59 3.86 12.01
CA SER A 139 -0.95 5.20 11.53
C SER A 139 -1.14 6.13 12.72
N SER A 140 -0.83 7.41 12.53
CA SER A 140 -1.22 8.47 13.47
C SER A 140 -2.73 8.72 13.40
N ASN A 141 -3.38 8.33 12.33
CA ASN A 141 -4.82 8.48 12.15
C ASN A 141 -5.53 7.24 12.71
N LYS A 142 -5.98 7.35 13.96
CA LYS A 142 -6.68 6.26 14.64
C LYS A 142 -7.98 5.87 13.94
N LYS A 143 -8.68 6.83 13.34
CA LYS A 143 -9.92 6.54 12.60
C LYS A 143 -9.66 5.64 11.40
N TRP A 144 -8.53 5.83 10.73
CA TRP A 144 -8.15 4.97 9.62
C TRP A 144 -7.92 3.54 10.11
N LEU A 145 -7.16 3.38 11.20
CA LEU A 145 -6.90 2.05 11.77
C LEU A 145 -8.19 1.34 12.19
N HIS A 146 -9.16 2.07 12.75
CA HIS A 146 -10.45 1.48 13.14
C HIS A 146 -11.23 0.92 11.94
N LYS A 147 -11.09 1.52 10.77
CA LYS A 147 -11.75 1.02 9.56
C LYS A 147 -11.15 -0.29 9.06
N ILE A 148 -9.88 -0.55 9.36
CA ILE A 148 -9.18 -1.76 8.92
C ILE A 148 -9.43 -2.93 9.89
N LYS A 149 -9.64 -2.63 11.15
CA LYS A 149 -9.77 -3.60 12.23
C LYS A 149 -10.96 -4.64 12.06
#